data_fcd2911b5f03fd7f33ba268c44d260d9
#
_entry.id   fcd2911b5f03fd7f33ba268c44d260d9
#
_cell.length_a   1.000
_cell.length_b   1.000
_cell.length_c   1.000
_cell.angle_alpha   90.00
_cell.angle_beta   90.00
_cell.angle_gamma   90.00
#
_symmetry.space_group_name_H-M   'P 1'
#
loop_
_entity.id
_entity.type
_entity.pdbx_description
1 polymer ?
#
loop_
_entity_poly.entity_id
_entity_poly.type
_entity_poly.pdbx_seq_one_letter_code
_entity_poly.pdbx_strand_id
1 'polypeptide(L)'
;MHYLLRYTYVPDVAERRAPYRAAHLKALWDEADAGRILIAGGAGDPMSEGVIVFDVDDPEVVHEFARTDPYREAGLILDYTVTPWHTVVGDLSKNPTRP
;
A
#
# COMPACT_ATOMS: atom_id res chain seq x y z
N MET A 1 -14.23 -3.64 3.86
CA MET A 1 -14.09 -2.68 2.75
C MET A 1 -12.66 -2.72 2.24
N HIS A 2 -12.48 -2.74 0.94
CA HIS A 2 -11.17 -2.56 0.34
C HIS A 2 -10.83 -1.07 0.27
N TYR A 3 -9.59 -0.76 0.62
CA TYR A 3 -9.01 0.58 0.43
C TYR A 3 -7.75 0.46 -0.40
N LEU A 4 -7.59 1.37 -1.32
CA LEU A 4 -6.40 1.46 -2.15
C LEU A 4 -5.51 2.57 -1.59
N LEU A 5 -4.36 2.20 -1.04
CA LEU A 5 -3.32 3.13 -0.64
C LEU A 5 -2.32 3.24 -1.78
N ARG A 6 -2.11 4.46 -2.27
CA ARG A 6 -1.15 4.73 -3.33
C ARG A 6 -0.13 5.74 -2.85
N TYR A 7 1.13 5.39 -2.99
CA TYR A 7 2.27 6.28 -2.73
C TYR A 7 2.78 6.86 -4.04
N THR A 8 3.12 8.15 -4.01
CA THR A 8 3.97 8.74 -5.03
C THR A 8 5.38 8.81 -4.47
N TYR A 9 6.32 8.13 -5.11
CA TYR A 9 7.70 8.05 -4.65
C TYR A 9 8.57 9.15 -5.25
N VAL A 10 9.69 9.45 -4.57
CA VAL A 10 10.76 10.26 -5.16
C VAL A 10 11.31 9.56 -6.41
N PRO A 11 11.84 10.33 -7.41
CA PRO A 11 12.29 9.73 -8.68
C PRO A 11 13.39 8.68 -8.54
N ASP A 12 14.24 8.78 -7.52
CA ASP A 12 15.37 7.88 -7.28
C ASP A 12 15.09 6.89 -6.15
N VAL A 13 13.83 6.50 -5.94
CA VAL A 13 13.43 5.61 -4.85
C VAL A 13 14.14 4.27 -4.90
N ALA A 14 14.37 3.71 -6.08
CA ALA A 14 14.99 2.39 -6.24
C ALA A 14 16.41 2.37 -5.68
N GLU A 15 17.16 3.45 -5.82
CA GLU A 15 18.51 3.60 -5.29
C GLU A 15 18.53 3.95 -3.81
N ARG A 16 17.59 4.79 -3.37
CA ARG A 16 17.57 5.35 -2.00
C ARG A 16 16.94 4.43 -0.98
N ARG A 17 16.11 3.48 -1.41
CA ARG A 17 15.31 2.64 -0.50
C ARG A 17 16.11 1.58 0.26
N ALA A 18 17.29 1.19 -0.23
CA ALA A 18 18.02 0.01 0.26
C ALA A 18 18.18 -0.01 1.79
N PRO A 19 18.57 1.07 2.49
CA PRO A 19 18.72 1.05 3.95
C PRO A 19 17.40 0.85 4.70
N TYR A 20 16.26 1.16 4.08
CA TYR A 20 14.93 1.17 4.71
C TYR A 20 14.06 0.01 4.26
N ARG A 21 14.50 -0.75 3.25
CA ARG A 21 13.67 -1.76 2.60
C ARG A 21 13.25 -2.88 3.55
N ALA A 22 14.17 -3.40 4.36
CA ALA A 22 13.83 -4.50 5.27
C ALA A 22 12.75 -4.09 6.27
N ALA A 23 12.85 -2.91 6.85
CA ALA A 23 11.85 -2.39 7.81
C ALA A 23 10.50 -2.14 7.13
N HIS A 24 10.51 -1.59 5.91
CA HIS A 24 9.32 -1.36 5.12
C HIS A 24 8.61 -2.69 4.78
N LEU A 25 9.35 -3.68 4.29
CA LEU A 25 8.79 -5.00 3.98
C LEU A 25 8.24 -5.69 5.22
N LYS A 26 8.92 -5.56 6.37
CA LYS A 26 8.42 -6.11 7.63
C LYS A 26 7.09 -5.49 8.02
N ALA A 27 6.96 -4.17 7.92
CA ALA A 27 5.71 -3.48 8.22
C ALA A 27 4.57 -3.96 7.32
N LEU A 28 4.83 -4.14 6.01
CA LEU A 28 3.85 -4.68 5.07
C LEU A 28 3.44 -6.10 5.42
N TRP A 29 4.41 -6.97 5.70
CA TRP A 29 4.12 -8.37 6.00
C TRP A 29 3.42 -8.56 7.34
N ASP A 30 3.71 -7.74 8.34
CA ASP A 30 2.98 -7.77 9.62
C ASP A 30 1.48 -7.54 9.38
N GLU A 31 1.14 -6.59 8.51
CA GLU A 31 -0.25 -6.32 8.15
C GLU A 31 -0.85 -7.43 7.25
N ALA A 32 -0.06 -7.97 6.34
CA ALA A 32 -0.51 -9.06 5.46
C ALA A 32 -0.78 -10.34 6.26
N ASP A 33 0.10 -10.68 7.20
CA ASP A 33 -0.07 -11.85 8.06
C ASP A 33 -1.29 -11.71 8.98
N ALA A 34 -1.65 -10.50 9.34
CA ALA A 34 -2.86 -10.21 10.12
C ALA A 34 -4.14 -10.16 9.27
N GLY A 35 -4.03 -10.32 7.94
CA GLY A 35 -5.16 -10.28 7.01
C GLY A 35 -5.64 -8.89 6.64
N ARG A 36 -4.90 -7.84 7.00
CA ARG A 36 -5.28 -6.47 6.69
C ARG A 36 -4.75 -5.97 5.34
N ILE A 37 -3.63 -6.51 4.86
CA ILE A 37 -3.14 -6.25 3.51
C ILE A 37 -3.32 -7.51 2.67
N LEU A 38 -3.92 -7.35 1.49
CA LEU A 38 -4.13 -8.46 0.55
C LEU A 38 -2.97 -8.60 -0.44
N ILE A 39 -2.48 -7.49 -0.94
CA ILE A 39 -1.38 -7.44 -1.90
C ILE A 39 -0.76 -6.04 -1.89
N ALA A 40 0.54 -5.97 -2.11
CA ALA A 40 1.28 -4.72 -2.19
C ALA A 40 2.43 -4.85 -3.18
N GLY A 41 2.80 -3.75 -3.81
CA GLY A 41 3.92 -3.73 -4.72
C GLY A 41 4.22 -2.34 -5.24
N GLY A 42 5.29 -2.26 -6.03
CA GLY A 42 5.67 -1.06 -6.75
C GLY A 42 5.15 -1.08 -8.17
N ALA A 43 4.74 0.08 -8.67
CA ALA A 43 4.24 0.24 -10.03
C ALA A 43 5.11 1.21 -10.81
N GLY A 44 5.20 0.97 -12.12
CA GLY A 44 5.98 1.79 -13.04
C GLY A 44 7.32 1.17 -13.41
N ASP A 45 7.84 1.57 -14.56
CA ASP A 45 9.16 1.17 -15.05
C ASP A 45 9.83 2.40 -15.70
N PRO A 46 10.71 3.08 -14.95
CA PRO A 46 11.14 2.79 -13.58
C PRO A 46 10.01 2.95 -12.56
N MET A 47 10.14 2.29 -11.41
CA MET A 47 9.14 2.31 -10.35
C MET A 47 8.92 3.74 -9.84
N SER A 48 7.67 4.19 -9.83
CA SER A 48 7.28 5.54 -9.42
C SER A 48 6.20 5.58 -8.35
N GLU A 49 5.49 4.48 -8.15
CA GLU A 49 4.38 4.42 -7.20
C GLU A 49 4.47 3.17 -6.33
N GLY A 50 3.92 3.27 -5.13
CA GLY A 50 3.59 2.10 -4.33
C GLY A 50 2.06 1.90 -4.37
N VAL A 51 1.63 0.66 -4.46
CA VAL A 51 0.20 0.31 -4.48
C VAL A 51 -0.04 -0.78 -3.45
N ILE A 52 -0.93 -0.53 -2.51
CA ILE A 52 -1.22 -1.41 -1.39
C ILE A 52 -2.73 -1.55 -1.24
N VAL A 53 -3.22 -2.77 -1.21
CA VAL A 53 -4.65 -3.06 -1.04
C VAL A 53 -4.91 -3.52 0.38
N PHE A 54 -5.68 -2.73 1.13
CA PHE A 54 -6.12 -3.05 2.49
C PHE A 54 -7.54 -3.62 2.49
N ASP A 55 -7.78 -4.56 3.38
CA ASP A 55 -9.11 -5.04 3.73
C ASP A 55 -9.35 -4.76 5.21
N VAL A 56 -9.97 -3.62 5.50
CA VAL A 56 -10.25 -3.14 6.86
C VAL A 56 -11.58 -2.40 6.88
N ASP A 57 -12.18 -2.24 8.06
CA ASP A 57 -13.42 -1.50 8.22
C ASP A 57 -13.19 0.00 8.39
N ASP A 58 -12.09 0.37 9.06
CA ASP A 58 -11.77 1.76 9.38
C ASP A 58 -10.61 2.25 8.51
N PRO A 59 -10.84 3.26 7.65
CA PRO A 59 -9.76 3.82 6.82
C PRO A 59 -8.63 4.46 7.63
N GLU A 60 -8.84 4.80 8.89
CA GLU A 60 -7.78 5.35 9.74
C GLU A 60 -6.62 4.35 9.92
N VAL A 61 -6.91 3.05 9.88
CA VAL A 61 -5.86 2.00 9.89
C VAL A 61 -4.90 2.20 8.71
N VAL A 62 -5.44 2.53 7.54
CA VAL A 62 -4.65 2.76 6.32
C VAL A 62 -3.83 4.04 6.44
N HIS A 63 -4.44 5.12 6.92
CA HIS A 63 -3.75 6.39 7.14
C HIS A 63 -2.61 6.25 8.14
N GLU A 64 -2.83 5.55 9.25
CA GLU A 64 -1.81 5.32 10.26
C GLU A 64 -0.63 4.53 9.69
N PHE A 65 -0.92 3.50 8.89
CA PHE A 65 0.13 2.74 8.20
C PHE A 65 0.99 3.66 7.33
N ALA A 66 0.35 4.50 6.52
CA ALA A 66 1.06 5.42 5.62
C ALA A 66 1.93 6.42 6.39
N ARG A 67 1.42 6.94 7.51
CA ARG A 67 2.15 7.93 8.32
C ARG A 67 3.37 7.35 9.02
N THR A 68 3.35 6.06 9.36
CA THR A 68 4.41 5.41 10.14
C THR A 68 5.31 4.49 9.29
N ASP A 69 5.08 4.43 7.98
CA ASP A 69 5.90 3.64 7.08
C ASP A 69 7.36 4.12 7.13
N PRO A 70 8.35 3.22 7.31
CA PRO A 70 9.76 3.61 7.28
C PRO A 70 10.16 4.39 6.03
N TYR A 71 9.53 4.13 4.88
CA TYR A 71 9.77 4.93 3.67
C TYR A 71 9.28 6.36 3.81
N ARG A 72 8.20 6.59 4.56
CA ARG A 72 7.72 7.95 4.84
C ARG A 72 8.72 8.72 5.69
N GLU A 73 9.21 8.12 6.76
CA GLU A 73 10.19 8.74 7.64
C GLU A 73 11.51 9.03 6.92
N ALA A 74 11.87 8.19 5.96
CA ALA A 74 13.07 8.36 5.14
C ALA A 74 12.93 9.42 4.05
N GLY A 75 11.75 10.02 3.88
CA GLY A 75 11.52 11.03 2.84
C GLY A 75 11.38 10.47 1.44
N LEU A 76 11.06 9.18 1.28
CA LEU A 76 10.94 8.53 -0.02
C LEU A 76 9.54 8.67 -0.62
N ILE A 77 8.54 9.01 0.20
CA ILE A 77 7.14 9.17 -0.21
C ILE A 77 6.83 10.67 -0.28
N LEU A 78 6.53 11.15 -1.48
CA LEU A 78 6.17 12.55 -1.69
C LEU A 78 4.73 12.85 -1.27
N ASP A 79 3.84 11.90 -1.53
CA ASP A 79 2.41 12.04 -1.25
C ASP A 79 1.77 10.66 -1.18
N TYR A 80 0.58 10.58 -0.59
CA TYR A 80 -0.21 9.36 -0.62
C TYR A 80 -1.71 9.67 -0.70
N THR A 81 -2.45 8.72 -1.25
CA THR A 81 -3.91 8.77 -1.28
C THR A 81 -4.48 7.49 -0.70
N VAL A 82 -5.60 7.60 0.00
CA VAL A 82 -6.39 6.47 0.50
C VAL A 82 -7.77 6.56 -0.14
N THR A 83 -8.12 5.56 -0.94
CA THR A 83 -9.36 5.57 -1.72
C THR A 83 -10.18 4.32 -1.40
N PRO A 84 -11.47 4.46 -1.02
CA PRO A 84 -12.36 3.31 -0.95
C PRO A 84 -12.45 2.67 -2.34
N TRP A 85 -12.31 1.35 -2.39
CA TRP A 85 -12.31 0.61 -3.66
C TRP A 85 -13.44 -0.41 -3.65
N HIS A 86 -14.42 -0.20 -4.51
CA HIS A 86 -15.61 -1.06 -4.63
C HIS A 86 -15.30 -2.21 -5.57
N THR A 87 -14.73 -3.28 -5.02
CA THR A 87 -14.28 -4.44 -5.80
C THR A 87 -15.47 -5.36 -6.12
N VAL A 88 -15.63 -5.72 -7.38
CA VAL A 88 -16.82 -6.45 -7.88
C VAL A 88 -16.48 -7.70 -8.71
N VAL A 89 -15.21 -7.92 -9.04
CA VAL A 89 -14.77 -9.07 -9.85
C VAL A 89 -13.55 -9.70 -9.19
N GLY A 90 -13.51 -11.02 -9.21
CA GLY A 90 -12.42 -11.83 -8.67
C GLY A 90 -12.72 -12.39 -7.29
N ASP A 91 -11.96 -13.42 -6.92
CA ASP A 91 -12.19 -14.19 -5.69
C ASP A 91 -12.06 -13.33 -4.42
N LEU A 92 -11.25 -12.27 -4.47
CA LEU A 92 -11.04 -11.38 -3.33
C LEU A 92 -12.03 -10.22 -3.31
N SER A 93 -12.88 -10.05 -4.32
CA SER A 93 -13.83 -8.94 -4.37
C SER A 93 -14.85 -9.01 -3.23
N LYS A 94 -15.24 -7.82 -2.72
CA LYS A 94 -16.20 -7.74 -1.61
C LYS A 94 -17.64 -7.92 -2.05
N ASN A 95 -17.97 -7.51 -3.28
CA ASN A 95 -19.32 -7.62 -3.84
C ASN A 95 -19.26 -8.25 -5.23
N PRO A 96 -18.90 -9.54 -5.33
CA PRO A 96 -18.77 -10.18 -6.63
C PRO A 96 -20.07 -10.06 -7.42
N THR A 97 -19.96 -9.47 -8.61
CA THR A 97 -21.11 -9.16 -9.46
C THR A 97 -20.91 -9.78 -10.83
N ARG A 98 -21.89 -10.58 -11.24
CA ARG A 98 -21.94 -11.21 -12.57
C ARG A 98 -22.96 -10.48 -13.44
N PRO A 99 -22.81 -10.51 -14.81
CA PRO A 99 -23.78 -9.91 -15.70
C PRO A 99 -25.13 -10.63 -15.66
#